data_29221f4155a30c3c54a240a83f00f07b
#
_entry.id   29221f4155a30c3c54a240a83f00f07b
#
_cell.length_a   1.000
_cell.length_b   1.000
_cell.length_c   1.000
_cell.angle_alpha   90.00
_cell.angle_beta   90.00
_cell.angle_gamma   90.00
#
_symmetry.space_group_name_H-M   'P 1'
#
loop_
_entity.id
_entity.type
_entity.pdbx_description
1 polymer ?
#
loop_
_entity_poly.entity_id
_entity_poly.type
_entity_poly.pdbx_seq_one_letter_code
_entity_poly.pdbx_strand_id
1 'polypeptide(L)'
;ILLLLMCVALGLASCMNDGGSDWVGKWQLREYQYPDGKVQKVDSIFYGFQKGSFLAHCMNESGSYESFYGYYKLKDDEISITLWPDNSSGNESVHEELVNSDSYKKFFGWGDSGERTFKVEELTNNKMRLDYEGTKYVFRKY
;
A
#
# COMPACT_ATOMS: atom_id res chain seq x y z
N ILE A 1 8.61 49.64 -14.90
CA ILE A 1 8.79 48.32 -15.53
C ILE A 1 9.60 47.42 -14.59
N LEU A 2 9.14 47.23 -13.35
CA LEU A 2 9.81 46.32 -12.42
C LEU A 2 8.82 45.70 -11.41
N LEU A 3 7.63 45.34 -11.84
CA LEU A 3 6.58 44.85 -10.94
C LEU A 3 5.79 43.68 -11.55
N LEU A 4 6.40 42.89 -12.42
CA LEU A 4 5.72 41.79 -13.10
C LEU A 4 6.51 40.48 -13.11
N LEU A 5 7.36 40.24 -12.13
CA LEU A 5 8.16 38.99 -12.08
C LEU A 5 8.13 38.30 -10.71
N MET A 6 7.05 38.44 -9.96
CA MET A 6 6.96 37.84 -8.62
C MET A 6 5.67 37.06 -8.36
N CYS A 7 5.10 36.42 -9.38
CA CYS A 7 3.89 35.61 -9.25
C CYS A 7 3.97 34.20 -9.85
N VAL A 8 5.14 33.56 -9.89
CA VAL A 8 5.25 32.19 -10.46
C VAL A 8 5.87 31.17 -9.50
N ALA A 9 5.90 31.44 -8.21
CA ALA A 9 6.48 30.48 -7.25
C ALA A 9 5.53 29.95 -6.18
N LEU A 10 4.21 29.99 -6.41
CA LEU A 10 3.21 29.51 -5.42
C LEU A 10 2.23 28.47 -5.99
N GLY A 11 2.69 27.56 -6.83
CA GLY A 11 1.80 26.63 -7.51
C GLY A 11 2.13 25.13 -7.41
N LEU A 12 2.97 24.69 -6.49
CA LEU A 12 3.26 23.25 -6.39
C LEU A 12 3.10 22.65 -4.98
N ALA A 13 2.29 23.28 -4.12
CA ALA A 13 1.81 22.66 -2.89
C ALA A 13 0.38 22.17 -3.12
N SER A 14 0.15 21.44 -4.21
CA SER A 14 -1.16 20.87 -4.51
C SER A 14 -1.18 19.40 -4.17
N CYS A 15 -1.78 19.10 -3.02
CA CYS A 15 -2.77 18.04 -2.92
C CYS A 15 -2.26 16.61 -2.99
N MET A 16 -1.53 16.17 -1.96
CA MET A 16 -1.69 14.81 -1.46
C MET A 16 -2.87 14.80 -0.46
N ASN A 17 -4.01 15.35 -0.88
CA ASN A 17 -5.24 15.34 -0.10
C ASN A 17 -6.01 14.05 -0.40
N ASP A 18 -6.31 13.31 0.65
CA ASP A 18 -7.45 12.38 0.76
C ASP A 18 -7.56 11.29 -0.30
N GLY A 19 -6.46 10.61 -0.63
CA GLY A 19 -6.55 9.52 -1.58
C GLY A 19 -7.08 10.00 -2.91
N GLY A 20 -6.43 11.01 -3.48
CA GLY A 20 -6.74 11.50 -4.82
C GLY A 20 -6.88 10.34 -5.82
N SER A 21 -7.46 10.58 -6.95
CA SER A 21 -7.79 9.57 -7.98
C SER A 21 -6.65 8.62 -8.33
N ASP A 22 -5.40 9.03 -8.10
CA ASP A 22 -4.21 8.23 -8.41
C ASP A 22 -4.07 6.97 -7.54
N TRP A 23 -4.51 7.02 -6.27
CA TRP A 23 -4.51 5.86 -5.38
C TRP A 23 -5.62 4.88 -5.68
N VAL A 24 -6.79 5.37 -6.05
CA VAL A 24 -8.01 4.58 -6.21
C VAL A 24 -7.85 3.53 -7.30
N GLY A 25 -8.21 2.30 -6.98
CA GLY A 25 -8.26 1.19 -7.90
C GLY A 25 -7.45 -0.01 -7.45
N LYS A 26 -7.24 -0.94 -8.36
CA LYS A 26 -6.54 -2.19 -8.13
C LYS A 26 -5.11 -2.12 -8.68
N TRP A 27 -4.16 -2.52 -7.86
CA TRP A 27 -2.75 -2.49 -8.16
C TRP A 27 -2.16 -3.88 -8.03
N GLN A 28 -1.48 -4.33 -9.07
CA GLN A 28 -0.77 -5.61 -9.04
C GLN A 28 0.66 -5.39 -8.57
N LEU A 29 1.06 -6.09 -7.49
CA LEU A 29 2.46 -6.16 -7.09
C LEU A 29 3.25 -6.95 -8.14
N ARG A 30 4.30 -6.35 -8.66
CA ARG A 30 5.12 -6.93 -9.74
C ARG A 30 6.44 -7.47 -9.25
N GLU A 31 7.02 -6.81 -8.27
CA GLU A 31 8.30 -7.24 -7.72
C GLU A 31 8.60 -6.60 -6.38
N TYR A 32 9.40 -7.29 -5.60
CA TYR A 32 10.16 -6.71 -4.49
C TYR A 32 11.59 -6.45 -4.96
N GLN A 33 12.12 -5.29 -4.64
CA GLN A 33 13.53 -4.94 -4.83
C GLN A 33 14.17 -4.79 -3.46
N TYR A 34 15.07 -5.69 -3.11
CA TYR A 34 15.70 -5.72 -1.80
C TYR A 34 16.93 -4.81 -1.72
N PRO A 35 17.35 -4.39 -0.50
CA PRO A 35 18.51 -3.51 -0.34
C PRO A 35 19.82 -4.05 -0.90
N ASP A 36 19.98 -5.38 -0.97
CA ASP A 36 21.16 -6.05 -1.55
C ASP A 36 21.15 -6.12 -3.09
N GLY A 37 20.14 -5.53 -3.72
CA GLY A 37 19.97 -5.54 -5.18
C GLY A 37 19.24 -6.74 -5.75
N LYS A 38 18.87 -7.71 -4.92
CA LYS A 38 18.04 -8.83 -5.37
C LYS A 38 16.65 -8.38 -5.74
N VAL A 39 16.08 -9.00 -6.76
CA VAL A 39 14.71 -8.74 -7.23
C VAL A 39 13.92 -10.05 -7.19
N GLN A 40 12.79 -10.02 -6.51
CA GLN A 40 11.83 -11.11 -6.49
C GLN A 40 10.60 -10.73 -7.31
N LYS A 41 10.32 -11.47 -8.37
CA LYS A 41 9.11 -11.27 -9.18
C LYS A 41 7.88 -11.81 -8.48
N VAL A 42 6.78 -11.08 -8.60
CA VAL A 42 5.47 -11.40 -8.02
C VAL A 42 4.39 -11.15 -9.07
N ASP A 43 3.35 -11.97 -9.08
CA ASP A 43 2.20 -11.78 -9.96
C ASP A 43 0.85 -12.11 -9.29
N SER A 44 0.91 -12.64 -8.08
CA SER A 44 -0.20 -13.25 -7.35
C SER A 44 -0.78 -12.34 -6.26
N ILE A 45 -0.28 -11.13 -6.09
CA ILE A 45 -0.69 -10.21 -5.03
C ILE A 45 -1.23 -8.92 -5.64
N PHE A 46 -2.44 -8.55 -5.22
CA PHE A 46 -3.13 -7.33 -5.64
C PHE A 46 -3.55 -6.51 -4.43
N TYR A 47 -3.28 -5.22 -4.48
CA TYR A 47 -3.75 -4.25 -3.49
C TYR A 47 -4.82 -3.37 -4.11
N GLY A 48 -5.94 -3.22 -3.42
CA GLY A 48 -7.03 -2.34 -3.80
C GLY A 48 -7.18 -1.19 -2.81
N PHE A 49 -7.31 0.03 -3.32
CA PHE A 49 -7.50 1.24 -2.51
C PHE A 49 -8.77 1.95 -2.96
N GLN A 50 -9.64 2.27 -2.02
CA GLN A 50 -10.86 3.02 -2.28
C GLN A 50 -11.31 3.82 -1.05
N LYS A 51 -11.19 5.14 -1.12
CA LYS A 51 -11.71 6.06 -0.07
C LYS A 51 -11.38 5.64 1.36
N GLY A 52 -10.11 5.37 1.63
CA GLY A 52 -9.63 4.95 2.95
C GLY A 52 -9.74 3.46 3.22
N SER A 53 -10.47 2.70 2.41
CA SER A 53 -10.55 1.24 2.52
C SER A 53 -9.44 0.55 1.74
N PHE A 54 -8.92 -0.52 2.31
CA PHE A 54 -7.89 -1.37 1.73
C PHE A 54 -8.41 -2.79 1.57
N LEU A 55 -8.05 -3.42 0.45
CA LEU A 55 -8.31 -4.82 0.18
C LEU A 55 -7.10 -5.44 -0.52
N ALA A 56 -6.60 -6.55 -0.02
CA ALA A 56 -5.63 -7.35 -0.75
C ALA A 56 -6.25 -8.67 -1.20
N HIS A 57 -5.96 -9.05 -2.44
CA HIS A 57 -6.21 -10.38 -2.98
C HIS A 57 -4.88 -11.07 -3.20
N CYS A 58 -4.67 -12.20 -2.54
CA CYS A 58 -3.44 -12.96 -2.59
C CYS A 58 -3.74 -14.38 -3.07
N MET A 59 -3.13 -14.79 -4.18
CA MET A 59 -3.33 -16.15 -4.70
C MET A 59 -2.49 -17.15 -3.94
N ASN A 60 -3.11 -18.18 -3.41
CA ASN A 60 -2.42 -19.29 -2.77
C ASN A 60 -1.97 -20.34 -3.80
N GLU A 61 -1.29 -21.37 -3.34
CA GLU A 61 -0.74 -22.44 -4.19
C GLU A 61 -1.81 -23.27 -4.90
N SER A 62 -3.02 -23.32 -4.36
CA SER A 62 -4.18 -23.99 -5.00
C SER A 62 -4.79 -23.19 -6.14
N GLY A 63 -4.35 -21.95 -6.36
CA GLY A 63 -4.92 -21.02 -7.33
C GLY A 63 -6.16 -20.27 -6.84
N SER A 64 -6.54 -20.43 -5.58
CA SER A 64 -7.62 -19.66 -4.94
C SER A 64 -7.07 -18.36 -4.38
N TYR A 65 -7.90 -17.30 -4.36
CA TYR A 65 -7.56 -16.04 -3.72
C TYR A 65 -7.99 -16.03 -2.27
N GLU A 66 -7.09 -15.56 -1.42
CA GLU A 66 -7.42 -15.14 -0.06
C GLU A 66 -7.54 -13.62 -0.04
N SER A 67 -8.55 -13.11 0.67
CA SER A 67 -8.82 -11.68 0.79
C SER A 67 -8.47 -11.19 2.17
N PHE A 68 -7.77 -10.06 2.23
CA PHE A 68 -7.42 -9.36 3.46
C PHE A 68 -7.98 -7.94 3.38
N TYR A 69 -8.73 -7.57 4.41
CA TYR A 69 -9.40 -6.28 4.48
C TYR A 69 -8.67 -5.35 5.43
N GLY A 70 -8.82 -4.06 5.22
CA GLY A 70 -8.22 -3.08 6.09
C GLY A 70 -8.59 -1.67 5.72
N TYR A 71 -7.79 -0.75 6.20
CA TYR A 71 -7.88 0.65 5.86
C TYR A 71 -6.47 1.21 5.61
N TYR A 72 -6.41 2.37 4.98
CA TYR A 72 -5.18 3.10 4.80
C TYR A 72 -5.34 4.57 5.15
N LYS A 73 -4.24 5.18 5.53
CA LYS A 73 -4.15 6.62 5.78
C LYS A 73 -2.96 7.17 5.02
N LEU A 74 -3.17 8.34 4.41
CA LEU A 74 -2.11 9.09 3.74
C LEU A 74 -1.71 10.27 4.62
N LYS A 75 -0.41 10.47 4.79
CA LYS A 75 0.16 11.60 5.50
C LYS A 75 1.49 11.97 4.85
N ASP A 76 1.55 13.19 4.30
CA ASP A 76 2.72 13.67 3.56
C ASP A 76 3.10 12.70 2.42
N ASP A 77 4.30 12.14 2.43
CA ASP A 77 4.80 11.16 1.48
C ASP A 77 4.71 9.70 1.99
N GLU A 78 3.88 9.45 2.98
CA GLU A 78 3.70 8.14 3.60
C GLU A 78 2.29 7.59 3.43
N ILE A 79 2.19 6.28 3.32
CA ILE A 79 0.95 5.51 3.42
C ILE A 79 1.06 4.49 4.55
N SER A 80 0.13 4.52 5.48
CA SER A 80 -0.02 3.50 6.52
C SER A 80 -1.18 2.60 6.18
N ILE A 81 -0.93 1.30 6.07
CA ILE A 81 -1.93 0.27 5.78
C ILE A 81 -2.10 -0.59 7.02
N THR A 82 -3.34 -0.73 7.48
CA THR A 82 -3.69 -1.57 8.63
C THR A 82 -4.67 -2.65 8.18
N LEU A 83 -4.31 -3.90 8.43
CA LEU A 83 -5.18 -5.04 8.15
C LEU A 83 -6.16 -5.27 9.30
N TRP A 84 -7.39 -5.59 8.96
CA TRP A 84 -8.43 -5.97 9.90
C TRP A 84 -8.70 -7.47 9.82
N PRO A 85 -9.03 -8.10 10.94
CA PRO A 85 -9.69 -9.40 10.86
C PRO A 85 -11.07 -9.24 10.18
N ASP A 86 -11.48 -10.25 9.44
CA ASP A 86 -12.69 -10.26 8.61
C ASP A 86 -14.01 -10.07 9.42
N ASN A 87 -13.98 -10.26 10.72
CA ASN A 87 -15.11 -9.95 11.56
C ASN A 87 -14.88 -8.63 12.31
N SER A 88 -15.71 -7.68 12.05
CA SER A 88 -15.71 -6.33 12.58
C SER A 88 -15.93 -6.20 14.10
N SER A 89 -15.75 -7.26 14.86
CA SER A 89 -16.05 -7.28 16.29
C SER A 89 -15.08 -6.52 17.18
N GLY A 90 -13.95 -6.05 16.64
CA GLY A 90 -12.95 -5.32 17.41
C GLY A 90 -12.32 -6.13 18.54
N ASN A 91 -12.40 -7.44 18.50
CA ASN A 91 -11.94 -8.32 19.55
C ASN A 91 -10.44 -8.60 19.36
N GLU A 92 -9.64 -8.38 20.39
CA GLU A 92 -8.19 -8.66 20.39
C GLU A 92 -7.86 -10.09 19.94
N SER A 93 -8.67 -11.08 20.33
CA SER A 93 -8.46 -12.48 19.94
C SER A 93 -8.51 -12.70 18.44
N VAL A 94 -9.34 -11.96 17.72
CA VAL A 94 -9.48 -12.07 16.26
C VAL A 94 -8.29 -11.41 15.57
N HIS A 95 -7.76 -10.33 16.15
CA HIS A 95 -6.53 -9.73 15.67
C HIS A 95 -5.34 -10.70 15.83
N GLU A 96 -5.24 -11.37 16.97
CA GLU A 96 -4.23 -12.40 17.21
C GLU A 96 -4.35 -13.56 16.21
N GLU A 97 -5.55 -14.02 15.91
CA GLU A 97 -5.78 -15.05 14.89
C GLU A 97 -5.27 -14.62 13.52
N LEU A 98 -5.54 -13.36 13.12
CA LEU A 98 -5.05 -12.82 11.85
C LEU A 98 -3.52 -12.86 11.79
N VAL A 99 -2.83 -12.22 12.73
CA VAL A 99 -1.37 -12.06 12.68
C VAL A 99 -0.61 -13.37 12.90
N ASN A 100 -1.25 -14.37 13.50
CA ASN A 100 -0.70 -15.70 13.69
C ASN A 100 -1.01 -16.67 12.54
N SER A 101 -1.91 -16.30 11.63
CA SER A 101 -2.27 -17.15 10.48
C SER A 101 -1.09 -17.34 9.52
N ASP A 102 -0.99 -18.52 8.92
CA ASP A 102 0.05 -18.83 7.94
C ASP A 102 -0.05 -17.95 6.71
N SER A 103 -1.26 -17.64 6.26
CA SER A 103 -1.51 -16.76 5.12
C SER A 103 -1.01 -15.34 5.36
N TYR A 104 -1.30 -14.77 6.55
CA TYR A 104 -0.79 -13.45 6.90
C TYR A 104 0.73 -13.42 6.92
N LYS A 105 1.36 -14.40 7.56
CA LYS A 105 2.82 -14.51 7.62
C LYS A 105 3.44 -14.64 6.24
N LYS A 106 2.82 -15.41 5.36
CA LYS A 106 3.27 -15.65 3.99
C LYS A 106 3.17 -14.39 3.11
N PHE A 107 2.03 -13.70 3.14
CA PHE A 107 1.75 -12.61 2.21
C PHE A 107 2.13 -11.23 2.73
N PHE A 108 2.16 -11.04 4.03
CA PHE A 108 2.44 -9.76 4.68
C PHE A 108 3.63 -9.83 5.62
N GLY A 109 3.53 -10.57 6.69
CA GLY A 109 4.60 -10.69 7.68
C GLY A 109 4.94 -9.34 8.33
N TRP A 110 3.94 -8.47 8.55
CA TRP A 110 4.13 -7.11 9.06
C TRP A 110 4.24 -7.03 10.59
N GLY A 111 4.51 -8.16 11.25
CA GLY A 111 4.59 -8.22 12.69
C GLY A 111 3.21 -8.26 13.37
N ASP A 112 3.20 -8.09 14.68
CA ASP A 112 2.02 -8.33 15.52
C ASP A 112 0.95 -7.24 15.39
N SER A 113 1.29 -6.07 14.87
CA SER A 113 0.34 -4.97 14.73
C SER A 113 -0.60 -5.12 13.52
N GLY A 114 -0.24 -5.93 12.53
CA GLY A 114 -0.97 -5.98 11.26
C GLY A 114 -0.91 -4.69 10.46
N GLU A 115 0.03 -3.79 10.79
CA GLU A 115 0.19 -2.47 10.18
C GLU A 115 1.59 -2.29 9.63
N ARG A 116 1.67 -1.54 8.51
CA ARG A 116 2.94 -1.09 7.96
C ARG A 116 2.81 0.29 7.35
N THR A 117 3.77 1.14 7.63
CA THR A 117 3.91 2.46 7.03
C THR A 117 5.00 2.42 5.98
N PHE A 118 4.65 2.83 4.77
CA PHE A 118 5.54 2.91 3.63
C PHE A 118 5.80 4.36 3.25
N LYS A 119 7.00 4.65 2.80
CA LYS A 119 7.29 5.87 2.05
C LYS A 119 6.82 5.70 0.61
N VAL A 120 6.13 6.69 0.08
CA VAL A 120 5.69 6.73 -1.32
C VAL A 120 6.79 7.36 -2.15
N GLU A 121 7.49 6.56 -2.97
CA GLU A 121 8.55 7.05 -3.82
C GLU A 121 8.05 7.47 -5.20
N GLU A 122 7.03 6.77 -5.71
CA GLU A 122 6.44 7.05 -7.01
C GLU A 122 4.96 6.69 -6.99
N LEU A 123 4.15 7.59 -7.51
CA LEU A 123 2.74 7.37 -7.74
C LEU A 123 2.30 8.11 -8.99
N THR A 124 1.99 7.35 -10.03
CA THR A 124 1.43 7.85 -11.29
C THR A 124 0.10 7.15 -11.57
N ASN A 125 -0.55 7.44 -12.67
CA ASN A 125 -1.80 6.80 -13.05
C ASN A 125 -1.66 5.28 -13.37
N ASN A 126 -0.44 4.78 -13.54
CA ASN A 126 -0.20 3.38 -13.91
C ASN A 126 0.91 2.68 -13.11
N LYS A 127 1.66 3.41 -12.30
CA LYS A 127 2.80 2.87 -11.55
C LYS A 127 2.84 3.41 -10.13
N MET A 128 3.14 2.53 -9.18
CA MET A 128 3.34 2.88 -7.78
C MET A 128 4.58 2.16 -7.25
N ARG A 129 5.40 2.88 -6.49
CA ARG A 129 6.53 2.31 -5.76
C ARG A 129 6.51 2.77 -4.33
N LEU A 130 6.46 1.80 -3.43
CA LEU A 130 6.46 1.99 -1.99
C LEU A 130 7.78 1.47 -1.41
N ASP A 131 8.32 2.16 -0.44
CA ASP A 131 9.53 1.75 0.28
C ASP A 131 9.22 1.41 1.73
N TYR A 132 9.71 0.27 2.17
CA TYR A 132 9.75 -0.10 3.58
C TYR A 132 11.17 -0.56 3.94
N GLU A 133 11.87 0.26 4.73
CA GLU A 133 13.23 -0.03 5.21
C GLU A 133 14.20 -0.46 4.10
N GLY A 134 14.12 0.17 2.93
CA GLY A 134 14.96 -0.10 1.78
C GLY A 134 14.45 -1.21 0.84
N THR A 135 13.40 -1.94 1.20
CA THR A 135 12.72 -2.85 0.28
C THR A 135 11.66 -2.11 -0.50
N LYS A 136 11.77 -2.13 -1.83
CA LYS A 136 10.81 -1.49 -2.73
C LYS A 136 9.73 -2.48 -3.15
N TYR A 137 8.49 -2.06 -3.02
CA TYR A 137 7.31 -2.76 -3.52
C TYR A 137 6.89 -2.06 -4.80
N VAL A 138 7.03 -2.73 -5.93
CA VAL A 138 6.75 -2.13 -7.24
C VAL A 138 5.45 -2.66 -7.80
N PHE A 139 4.51 -1.76 -8.04
CA PHE A 139 3.16 -2.07 -8.51
C PHE A 139 2.91 -1.46 -9.88
N ARG A 140 2.03 -2.10 -10.63
CA ARG A 140 1.37 -1.50 -11.79
C ARG A 140 -0.13 -1.43 -11.59
N LYS A 141 -0.79 -0.45 -12.19
CA LYS A 141 -2.26 -0.38 -12.22
C LYS A 141 -2.80 -1.59 -12.98
N TYR A 142 -3.84 -2.20 -12.43
CA TYR A 142 -4.49 -3.38 -13.01
C TYR A 142 -5.82 -3.03 -13.65
#